data_2680911dfd10c1e61ae54c820018adcc
#
_entry.id   2680911dfd10c1e61ae54c820018adcc
#
_cell.length_a   1.000
_cell.length_b   1.000
_cell.length_c   1.000
_cell.angle_alpha   90.00
_cell.angle_beta   90.00
_cell.angle_gamma   90.00
#
_symmetry.space_group_name_H-M   'P 1'
#
loop_
_entity.id
_entity.type
_entity.pdbx_description
1 polymer ?
#
loop_
_entity_poly.entity_id
_entity_poly.type
_entity_poly.pdbx_seq_one_letter_code
_entity_poly.pdbx_strand_id
1 'polypeptide(L)' 'ACFADTPQGSWLAENAWEYGFILRYPDGLTDITGYQFEPWHYRYVGIELSTEMHETGIQTLEEFFGLPAAPAYN' A
#
# COMPACT_ATOMS: atom_id res chain seq x y z
N ALA A 1 -0.46 20.81 -2.53
CA ALA A 1 -1.41 19.72 -2.67
C ALA A 1 -0.75 18.37 -2.37
N CYS A 2 -1.50 17.46 -1.78
CA CYS A 2 -1.02 16.12 -1.50
C CYS A 2 -0.91 15.31 -2.80
N PHE A 3 0.11 14.45 -2.91
CA PHE A 3 0.27 13.59 -4.09
C PHE A 3 -0.99 12.76 -4.36
N ALA A 4 -1.68 12.30 -3.32
CA ALA A 4 -2.91 11.51 -3.47
C ALA A 4 -4.01 12.28 -4.19
N ASP A 5 -3.98 13.61 -4.14
CA ASP A 5 -4.98 14.47 -4.78
C ASP A 5 -4.61 14.83 -6.21
N THR A 6 -3.48 14.37 -6.72
CA THR A 6 -3.08 14.63 -8.09
C THR A 6 -3.63 13.55 -9.02
N PRO A 7 -3.79 13.83 -10.33
CA PRO A 7 -4.19 12.79 -11.28
C PRO A 7 -3.24 11.60 -11.30
N GLN A 8 -1.94 11.85 -11.16
CA GLN A 8 -0.93 10.80 -11.14
C GLN A 8 -1.08 9.90 -9.90
N GLY A 9 -1.26 10.51 -8.74
CA GLY A 9 -1.45 9.75 -7.50
C GLY A 9 -2.71 8.91 -7.52
N SER A 10 -3.79 9.49 -8.04
CA SER A 10 -5.06 8.80 -8.19
C SER A 10 -4.94 7.61 -9.14
N TRP A 11 -4.27 7.81 -10.27
CA TRP A 11 -4.06 6.74 -11.25
C TRP A 11 -3.25 5.59 -10.67
N LEU A 12 -2.18 5.91 -9.95
CA LEU A 12 -1.34 4.89 -9.30
C LEU A 12 -2.13 4.11 -8.26
N ALA A 13 -2.94 4.78 -7.45
CA ALA A 13 -3.73 4.11 -6.42
C ALA A 13 -4.70 3.09 -7.03
N GLU A 14 -5.23 3.36 -8.22
CA GLU A 14 -6.19 2.48 -8.88
C GLU A 14 -5.54 1.38 -9.72
N ASN A 15 -4.35 1.61 -10.25
CA ASN A 15 -3.80 0.77 -11.32
C ASN A 15 -2.45 0.14 -11.04
N ALA A 16 -1.70 0.60 -10.04
CA ALA A 16 -0.33 0.13 -9.81
C ALA A 16 -0.26 -1.38 -9.56
N TRP A 17 -1.30 -1.96 -8.98
CA TRP A 17 -1.34 -3.40 -8.69
C TRP A 17 -1.27 -4.24 -9.98
N GLU A 18 -1.75 -3.71 -11.10
CA GLU A 18 -1.71 -4.41 -12.38
C GLU A 18 -0.27 -4.55 -12.91
N TYR A 19 0.64 -3.74 -12.39
CA TYR A 19 2.05 -3.73 -12.78
C TYR A 19 2.97 -4.30 -11.70
N GLY A 20 2.39 -4.89 -10.66
CA GLY A 20 3.15 -5.55 -9.61
C GLY A 20 3.52 -4.65 -8.43
N PHE A 21 2.93 -3.47 -8.33
CA PHE A 21 3.22 -2.52 -7.26
C PHE A 21 2.07 -2.42 -6.27
N ILE A 22 2.39 -2.21 -5.01
CA ILE A 22 1.40 -1.92 -3.98
C ILE A 22 1.74 -0.59 -3.31
N LEU A 23 0.72 0.09 -2.79
CA LEU A 23 0.91 1.24 -1.93
C LEU A 23 1.36 0.70 -0.56
N ARG A 24 2.59 0.99 -0.17
CA ARG A 24 3.19 0.34 1.00
C ARG A 24 2.59 0.79 2.32
N TYR A 25 2.24 2.07 2.44
CA TYR A 25 1.72 2.66 3.68
C TYR A 25 0.40 3.36 3.41
N PRO A 26 -0.71 2.59 3.31
CA PRO A 26 -2.01 3.17 2.98
C PRO A 26 -2.60 3.98 4.12
N ASP A 27 -3.53 4.85 3.78
CA ASP A 27 -4.22 5.71 4.73
C ASP A 27 -5.03 4.87 5.74
N GLY A 28 -5.00 5.30 6.99
CA GLY A 28 -5.77 4.65 8.04
C GLY A 28 -5.17 3.40 8.63
N LEU A 29 -3.98 2.98 8.17
CA LEU A 29 -3.37 1.72 8.60
C LEU A 29 -2.03 1.92 9.32
N THR A 30 -1.81 3.10 9.89
CA THR A 30 -0.57 3.43 10.62
C THR A 30 -0.32 2.46 11.79
N ASP A 31 -1.37 2.02 12.45
CA ASP A 31 -1.25 1.08 13.58
C ASP A 31 -0.70 -0.28 13.13
N ILE A 32 -0.82 -0.61 11.86
CA ILE A 32 -0.36 -1.88 11.31
C ILE A 32 1.04 -1.75 10.71
N THR A 33 1.26 -0.71 9.90
CA THR A 33 2.53 -0.54 9.18
C THR A 33 3.60 0.14 10.01
N GLY A 34 3.21 0.93 11.01
CA GLY A 34 4.12 1.76 11.79
C GLY A 34 4.47 3.09 11.11
N TYR A 35 3.95 3.35 9.92
CA TYR A 35 4.22 4.56 9.15
C TYR A 35 2.93 5.31 8.87
N GLN A 36 3.06 6.62 8.72
CA GLN A 36 1.95 7.44 8.27
C GLN A 36 1.64 7.16 6.81
N PHE A 37 0.45 7.57 6.38
CA PHE A 37 0.07 7.46 4.98
C PHE A 37 1.08 8.17 4.07
N GLU A 38 1.61 7.42 3.11
CA GLU A 38 2.57 7.94 2.15
C GLU A 38 2.08 7.59 0.73
N PRO A 39 1.31 8.47 0.10
CA PRO A 39 0.71 8.17 -1.20
C PRO A 39 1.70 7.99 -2.34
N TRP A 40 2.97 8.35 -2.11
CA TRP A 40 4.04 8.23 -3.10
C TRP A 40 4.87 6.95 -2.92
N HIS A 41 4.69 6.21 -1.83
CA HIS A 41 5.57 5.09 -1.51
C HIS A 41 4.98 3.78 -2.04
N TYR A 42 5.42 3.39 -3.22
CA TYR A 42 5.03 2.12 -3.83
C TYR A 42 6.16 1.12 -3.76
N ARG A 43 5.80 -0.14 -3.52
CA ARG A 43 6.78 -1.23 -3.49
C ARG A 43 6.45 -2.22 -4.58
N TYR A 44 7.47 -2.62 -5.34
CA TYR A 44 7.32 -3.71 -6.30
C TYR A 44 7.32 -5.04 -5.55
N VAL A 45 6.26 -5.81 -5.71
CA VAL A 45 6.13 -7.13 -5.08
C VAL A 45 5.89 -8.23 -6.11
N GLY A 46 5.78 -7.86 -7.37
CA GLY A 46 5.44 -8.78 -8.46
C GLY A 46 3.94 -8.80 -8.72
N ILE A 47 3.60 -9.06 -9.98
CA ILE A 47 2.19 -9.00 -10.43
C ILE A 47 1.33 -10.03 -9.71
N GLU A 48 1.86 -11.21 -9.47
CA GLU A 48 1.11 -12.29 -8.83
C GLU A 48 0.66 -11.91 -7.43
N LEU A 49 1.58 -11.39 -6.61
CA LEU A 49 1.25 -10.98 -5.25
C LEU A 49 0.37 -9.74 -5.21
N SER A 50 0.68 -8.74 -6.02
CA SER A 50 -0.10 -7.50 -6.03
C SER A 50 -1.54 -7.76 -6.47
N THR A 51 -1.73 -8.66 -7.43
CA THR A 51 -3.07 -9.05 -7.90
C THR A 51 -3.84 -9.78 -6.79
N GLU A 52 -3.18 -10.69 -6.08
CA GLU A 52 -3.83 -11.41 -5.00
C GLU A 52 -4.24 -10.47 -3.86
N MET A 53 -3.36 -9.54 -3.50
CA MET A 53 -3.70 -8.52 -2.50
C MET A 53 -4.89 -7.67 -2.94
N HIS A 54 -4.92 -7.28 -4.21
CA HIS A 54 -6.03 -6.50 -4.75
C HIS A 54 -7.34 -7.30 -4.70
N GLU A 55 -7.32 -8.55 -5.11
CA GLU A 55 -8.54 -9.38 -5.16
C GLU A 55 -9.06 -9.73 -3.78
N THR A 56 -8.18 -9.91 -2.80
CA THR A 56 -8.58 -10.23 -1.43
C THR A 56 -8.92 -8.99 -0.59
N GLY A 57 -8.55 -7.80 -1.07
CA GLY A 57 -8.78 -6.56 -0.34
C GLY A 57 -7.80 -6.30 0.79
N ILE A 58 -6.75 -7.11 0.92
CA ILE A 58 -5.72 -6.92 1.94
C ILE A 58 -4.75 -5.85 1.45
N GLN A 59 -4.57 -4.79 2.24
CA GLN A 59 -3.84 -3.60 1.81
C GLN A 59 -2.40 -3.51 2.31
N THR A 60 -2.00 -4.34 3.26
CA THR A 60 -0.64 -4.27 3.81
C THR A 60 0.05 -5.61 3.73
N LEU A 61 1.39 -5.57 3.60
CA LEU A 61 2.20 -6.79 3.64
C LEU A 61 2.11 -7.44 5.02
N GLU A 62 2.01 -6.64 6.08
CA GLU A 62 1.88 -7.14 7.44
C GLU A 62 0.65 -8.03 7.57
N GLU A 63 -0.50 -7.56 7.08
CA GLU A 63 -1.72 -8.35 7.12
C GLU A 63 -1.66 -9.57 6.21
N PHE A 64 -1.09 -9.40 5.02
CA PHE A 64 -1.05 -10.48 4.03
C PHE A 64 -0.23 -11.67 4.54
N PHE A 65 0.91 -11.41 5.17
CA PHE A 65 1.78 -12.46 5.67
C PHE A 65 1.50 -12.84 7.13
N GLY A 66 0.49 -12.25 7.75
CA GLY A 66 0.14 -12.54 9.14
C GLY A 66 1.20 -12.06 10.12
N LEU A 67 1.91 -11.01 9.79
CA LEU A 67 2.94 -10.45 10.66
C LEU A 67 2.32 -9.61 11.78
N PRO A 68 2.98 -9.50 12.94
CA PRO A 68 2.48 -8.62 13.99
C PRO A 68 2.54 -7.16 13.53
N ALA A 69 1.66 -6.33 14.09
CA ALA A 69 1.65 -4.91 13.78
C ALA A 69 2.99 -4.27 14.15
N ALA A 70 3.48 -3.40 13.29
CA ALA A 70 4.75 -2.72 13.52
C ALA A 70 4.58 -1.62 14.58
N PRO A 71 5.63 -1.35 15.39
CA PRO A 71 5.59 -0.20 16.30
C PRO A 71 5.57 1.10 15.50
N ALA A 72 5.01 2.14 16.10
CA ALA A 72 5.00 3.46 15.49
C ALA A 72 6.41 4.03 15.42
N TYR A 73 6.74 4.70 14.31
CA TYR A 73 8.08 5.20 14.05
C TYR A 73 8.20 6.73 14.10
N ASN A 74 7.14 7.45 14.40
CA ASN A 74 7.24 8.93 14.42
C ASN A 74 7.24 9.53 15.79
#